data_d14c6e178e5559985e03b596a66edaac
#
_entry.id   d14c6e178e5559985e03b596a66edaac
#
_cell.length_a   1.000
_cell.length_b   1.000
_cell.length_c   1.000
_cell.angle_alpha   90.00
_cell.angle_beta   90.00
_cell.angle_gamma   90.00
#
_symmetry.space_group_name_H-M   'P 1'
#
loop_
_entity.id
_entity.type
_entity.pdbx_description
1 polymer ?
#
loop_
_entity_poly.entity_id
_entity_poly.type
_entity_poly.pdbx_seq_one_letter_code
_entity_poly.pdbx_strand_id
1 'polypeptide(L)'
;MTKSNNGATLNLQYGGGFRMSSVIPVIRKFNRFYTNVLGLLDQHLLETDFSLSEARVLFEIGHTDRCTAKMLIDKLRLDAGYLSRILKRFEEQDLIYRIQSDEDRRLYYLRLTDRGRDALAKLDARSDDQIRLMIGHLPEQAQRNIAKNMAAIENALSDDPQIRQEVRIRCDLKPGDVGSLIHLHGWIYAKECGYNHVFESYVCQTFVDFLNITVPIRIDSGLRKQGMKSSARLQSSAIPIGGRN
;
A
#
# COMPACT_ATOMS: atom_id res chain seq x y z
N MET A 1 -17.87 -15.41 -34.90
CA MET A 1 -17.09 -16.16 -33.89
C MET A 1 -16.83 -15.24 -32.72
N THR A 2 -17.69 -15.28 -31.74
CA THR A 2 -17.68 -14.42 -30.52
C THR A 2 -16.80 -15.09 -29.48
N LYS A 3 -15.69 -14.44 -29.13
CA LYS A 3 -14.84 -14.86 -28.00
C LYS A 3 -15.53 -14.48 -26.68
N SER A 4 -15.97 -15.50 -25.96
CA SER A 4 -16.48 -15.43 -24.61
C SER A 4 -15.35 -14.98 -23.67
N ASN A 5 -15.55 -13.84 -23.03
CA ASN A 5 -14.69 -13.29 -21.98
C ASN A 5 -15.06 -13.98 -20.66
N ASN A 6 -14.35 -15.04 -20.29
CA ASN A 6 -14.48 -15.64 -18.97
C ASN A 6 -13.84 -14.72 -17.92
N GLY A 7 -14.62 -13.78 -17.41
CA GLY A 7 -14.33 -13.08 -16.18
C GLY A 7 -14.42 -14.03 -15.00
N ALA A 8 -13.30 -14.58 -14.57
CA ALA A 8 -13.22 -15.34 -13.33
C ALA A 8 -13.41 -14.37 -12.15
N THR A 9 -14.64 -14.22 -11.71
CA THR A 9 -14.97 -13.58 -10.44
C THR A 9 -14.41 -14.48 -9.35
N LEU A 10 -13.39 -14.02 -8.65
CA LEU A 10 -12.86 -14.67 -7.44
C LEU A 10 -13.92 -14.54 -6.34
N ASN A 11 -14.81 -15.53 -6.24
CA ASN A 11 -15.64 -15.74 -5.06
C ASN A 11 -14.73 -16.18 -3.92
N LEU A 12 -14.26 -15.21 -3.13
CA LEU A 12 -13.69 -15.47 -1.81
C LEU A 12 -14.85 -15.93 -0.91
N GLN A 13 -15.08 -17.24 -0.85
CA GLN A 13 -15.95 -17.86 0.14
C GLN A 13 -15.36 -17.57 1.53
N TYR A 14 -15.97 -16.63 2.23
CA TYR A 14 -15.69 -16.31 3.63
C TYR A 14 -16.25 -17.44 4.51
N GLY A 15 -15.42 -18.40 4.88
CA GLY A 15 -15.85 -19.53 5.72
C GLY A 15 -14.81 -20.64 5.85
N GLY A 16 -13.54 -20.31 5.95
CA GLY A 16 -12.49 -21.31 6.21
C GLY A 16 -11.26 -20.63 6.79
N GLY A 17 -10.64 -21.22 7.81
CA GLY A 17 -9.41 -20.72 8.40
C GLY A 17 -8.38 -20.37 7.34
N PHE A 18 -7.63 -19.28 7.54
CA PHE A 18 -6.59 -18.81 6.63
C PHE A 18 -5.65 -19.96 6.24
N ARG A 19 -5.70 -20.38 4.97
CA ARG A 19 -4.79 -21.39 4.43
C ARG A 19 -3.73 -20.66 3.61
N MET A 20 -2.48 -20.68 4.07
CA MET A 20 -1.33 -20.14 3.33
C MET A 20 -1.28 -20.68 1.89
N SER A 21 -1.69 -21.92 1.67
CA SER A 21 -1.76 -22.56 0.35
C SER A 21 -2.66 -21.86 -0.66
N SER A 22 -3.67 -21.10 -0.22
CA SER A 22 -4.57 -20.36 -1.12
C SER A 22 -4.00 -19.01 -1.55
N VAL A 23 -3.10 -18.42 -0.77
CA VAL A 23 -2.51 -17.09 -1.02
C VAL A 23 -1.32 -17.18 -1.98
N ILE A 24 -0.53 -18.25 -1.87
CA ILE A 24 0.68 -18.44 -2.69
C ILE A 24 0.41 -18.30 -4.21
N PRO A 25 -0.60 -18.97 -4.79
CA PRO A 25 -0.86 -18.84 -6.23
C PRO A 25 -1.24 -17.42 -6.66
N VAL A 26 -1.95 -16.68 -5.81
CA VAL A 26 -2.35 -15.29 -6.08
C VAL A 26 -1.13 -14.40 -6.13
N ILE A 27 -0.24 -14.49 -5.13
CA ILE A 27 1.00 -13.70 -5.08
C ILE A 27 1.90 -14.06 -6.29
N ARG A 28 2.06 -15.36 -6.60
CA ARG A 28 2.85 -15.79 -7.76
C ARG A 28 2.29 -15.27 -9.09
N LYS A 29 0.96 -15.25 -9.24
CA LYS A 29 0.30 -14.67 -10.43
C LYS A 29 0.56 -13.16 -10.51
N PHE A 30 0.39 -12.46 -9.40
CA PHE A 30 0.64 -11.02 -9.33
C PHE A 30 2.11 -10.68 -9.65
N ASN A 31 3.07 -11.40 -9.08
CA ASN A 31 4.49 -11.17 -9.35
C ASN A 31 4.82 -11.29 -10.85
N ARG A 32 4.32 -12.35 -11.53
CA ARG A 32 4.52 -12.51 -12.99
C ARG A 32 3.87 -11.37 -13.79
N PHE A 33 2.65 -10.98 -13.42
CA PHE A 33 1.96 -9.86 -14.06
C PHE A 33 2.72 -8.56 -13.88
N TYR A 34 3.11 -8.26 -12.64
CA TYR A 34 3.70 -6.97 -12.31
C TYR A 34 5.14 -6.82 -12.87
N THR A 35 5.93 -7.88 -12.90
CA THR A 35 7.25 -7.87 -13.56
C THR A 35 7.14 -7.57 -15.07
N ASN A 36 6.11 -8.10 -15.75
CA ASN A 36 5.84 -7.76 -17.14
C ASN A 36 5.40 -6.30 -17.31
N VAL A 37 4.52 -5.80 -16.43
CA VAL A 37 4.07 -4.39 -16.46
C VAL A 37 5.22 -3.41 -16.27
N LEU A 38 6.19 -3.77 -15.41
CA LEU A 38 7.38 -2.96 -15.18
C LEU A 38 8.46 -3.11 -16.27
N GLY A 39 8.29 -4.01 -17.24
CA GLY A 39 9.31 -4.27 -18.25
C GLY A 39 10.62 -4.80 -17.69
N LEU A 40 10.60 -5.46 -16.50
CA LEU A 40 11.83 -5.94 -15.83
C LEU A 40 12.52 -7.08 -16.58
N LEU A 41 11.89 -7.65 -17.59
CA LEU A 41 12.46 -8.67 -18.48
C LEU A 41 13.13 -8.05 -19.71
N ASP A 42 12.98 -6.75 -19.92
CA ASP A 42 13.62 -6.04 -21.03
C ASP A 42 15.11 -5.85 -20.72
N GLN A 43 15.92 -5.87 -21.77
CA GLN A 43 17.40 -5.75 -21.63
C GLN A 43 17.84 -4.38 -21.09
N HIS A 44 17.02 -3.34 -21.29
CA HIS A 44 17.31 -1.97 -20.90
C HIS A 44 16.17 -1.42 -20.02
N LEU A 45 16.50 -1.09 -18.78
CA LEU A 45 15.53 -0.47 -17.86
C LEU A 45 15.19 0.94 -18.38
N LEU A 46 13.89 1.20 -18.56
CA LEU A 46 13.39 2.53 -18.96
C LEU A 46 14.07 3.08 -20.24
N GLU A 47 14.45 2.21 -21.17
CA GLU A 47 15.19 2.59 -22.37
C GLU A 47 16.48 3.38 -22.07
N THR A 48 17.16 3.03 -20.98
CA THR A 48 18.45 3.62 -20.58
C THR A 48 19.57 2.58 -20.68
N ASP A 49 20.83 3.05 -20.65
CA ASP A 49 22.02 2.19 -20.62
C ASP A 49 22.27 1.56 -19.23
N PHE A 50 21.39 1.81 -18.26
CA PHE A 50 21.48 1.26 -16.90
C PHE A 50 20.67 -0.02 -16.76
N SER A 51 21.29 -1.03 -16.16
CA SER A 51 20.55 -2.17 -15.61
C SER A 51 19.72 -1.74 -14.38
N LEU A 52 18.74 -2.56 -14.01
CA LEU A 52 17.93 -2.32 -12.80
C LEU A 52 18.79 -2.10 -11.55
N SER A 53 19.84 -2.93 -11.38
CA SER A 53 20.74 -2.82 -10.24
C SER A 53 21.53 -1.52 -10.25
N GLU A 54 22.02 -1.09 -11.43
CA GLU A 54 22.75 0.17 -11.57
C GLU A 54 21.85 1.38 -11.29
N ALA A 55 20.64 1.41 -11.88
CA ALA A 55 19.68 2.47 -11.63
C ALA A 55 19.33 2.56 -10.11
N ARG A 56 19.16 1.39 -9.45
CA ARG A 56 18.89 1.35 -8.03
C ARG A 56 20.06 1.83 -7.18
N VAL A 57 21.29 1.45 -7.51
CA VAL A 57 22.50 1.95 -6.84
C VAL A 57 22.63 3.46 -6.99
N LEU A 58 22.41 4.00 -8.21
CA LEU A 58 22.49 5.44 -8.46
C LEU A 58 21.43 6.21 -7.66
N PHE A 59 20.20 5.68 -7.60
CA PHE A 59 19.10 6.23 -6.80
C PHE A 59 19.46 6.29 -5.31
N GLU A 60 19.96 5.18 -4.74
CA GLU A 60 20.33 5.14 -3.33
C GLU A 60 21.46 6.11 -2.97
N ILE A 61 22.46 6.27 -3.85
CA ILE A 61 23.53 7.24 -3.65
C ILE A 61 22.98 8.68 -3.67
N GLY A 62 22.00 8.96 -4.52
CA GLY A 62 21.37 10.28 -4.63
C GLY A 62 20.47 10.65 -3.44
N HIS A 63 19.85 9.67 -2.80
CA HIS A 63 18.83 9.91 -1.76
C HIS A 63 19.28 9.54 -0.34
N THR A 64 20.52 9.05 -0.18
CA THR A 64 21.03 8.66 1.14
C THR A 64 22.18 9.59 1.55
N ASP A 65 21.98 10.32 2.63
CA ASP A 65 23.07 11.09 3.23
C ASP A 65 24.17 10.15 3.75
N ARG A 66 25.44 10.54 3.51
CA ARG A 66 26.60 9.74 3.92
C ARG A 66 26.54 8.29 3.42
N CYS A 67 26.06 8.08 2.18
CA CYS A 67 25.95 6.75 1.58
C CYS A 67 27.30 6.05 1.50
N THR A 68 27.36 4.78 1.95
CA THR A 68 28.58 3.95 1.89
C THR A 68 28.30 2.69 1.09
N ALA A 69 29.39 2.06 0.57
CA ALA A 69 29.27 0.78 -0.13
C ALA A 69 28.63 -0.31 0.75
N LYS A 70 28.94 -0.32 2.06
CA LYS A 70 28.33 -1.27 2.99
C LYS A 70 26.80 -1.08 3.09
N MET A 71 26.33 0.16 3.23
CA MET A 71 24.90 0.45 3.26
C MET A 71 24.19 -0.02 1.98
N LEU A 72 24.82 0.16 0.81
CA LEU A 72 24.28 -0.33 -0.46
C LEU A 72 24.19 -1.85 -0.52
N ILE A 73 25.22 -2.58 -0.03
CA ILE A 73 25.21 -4.04 0.06
C ILE A 73 24.04 -4.50 0.93
N ASP A 74 23.91 -3.93 2.13
CA ASP A 74 22.91 -4.34 3.11
C ASP A 74 21.49 -4.02 2.61
N LYS A 75 21.27 -2.81 2.09
CA LYS A 75 19.95 -2.34 1.63
C LYS A 75 19.49 -3.03 0.36
N LEU A 76 20.38 -3.19 -0.63
CA LEU A 76 20.06 -3.76 -1.94
C LEU A 76 20.29 -5.27 -2.01
N ARG A 77 20.89 -5.88 -0.98
CA ARG A 77 21.26 -7.29 -0.92
C ARG A 77 22.12 -7.72 -2.12
N LEU A 78 23.04 -6.84 -2.54
CA LEU A 78 23.96 -7.09 -3.64
C LEU A 78 25.22 -7.78 -3.18
N ASP A 79 25.80 -8.63 -4.05
CA ASP A 79 27.15 -9.15 -3.85
C ASP A 79 28.18 -8.01 -3.87
N ALA A 80 29.15 -8.08 -2.95
CA ALA A 80 30.16 -7.02 -2.79
C ALA A 80 31.02 -6.83 -4.04
N GLY A 81 31.38 -7.92 -4.72
CA GLY A 81 32.15 -7.87 -5.95
C GLY A 81 31.36 -7.28 -7.12
N TYR A 82 30.06 -7.58 -7.17
CA TYR A 82 29.16 -7.00 -8.17
C TYR A 82 28.99 -5.49 -7.94
N LEU A 83 28.71 -5.07 -6.70
CA LEU A 83 28.61 -3.66 -6.36
C LEU A 83 29.92 -2.91 -6.68
N SER A 84 31.08 -3.51 -6.35
CA SER A 84 32.39 -2.90 -6.65
C SER A 84 32.56 -2.61 -8.15
N ARG A 85 32.10 -3.51 -9.03
CA ARG A 85 32.11 -3.29 -10.49
C ARG A 85 31.21 -2.16 -10.92
N ILE A 86 30.01 -2.07 -10.35
CA ILE A 86 29.07 -0.95 -10.61
C ILE A 86 29.71 0.37 -10.20
N LEU A 87 30.22 0.46 -8.98
CA LEU A 87 30.84 1.69 -8.46
C LEU A 87 32.04 2.13 -9.31
N LYS A 88 32.90 1.18 -9.69
CA LYS A 88 34.03 1.46 -10.58
C LYS A 88 33.57 2.02 -11.93
N ARG A 89 32.57 1.41 -12.56
CA ARG A 89 31.97 1.91 -13.81
C ARG A 89 31.41 3.32 -13.64
N PHE A 90 30.75 3.60 -12.52
CA PHE A 90 30.18 4.92 -12.25
C PHE A 90 31.26 5.99 -12.03
N GLU A 91 32.38 5.64 -11.40
CA GLU A 91 33.54 6.52 -11.28
C GLU A 91 34.18 6.79 -12.64
N GLU A 92 34.39 5.75 -13.48
CA GLU A 92 34.91 5.88 -14.84
C GLU A 92 34.02 6.72 -15.76
N GLN A 93 32.71 6.73 -15.54
CA GLN A 93 31.73 7.54 -16.28
C GLN A 93 31.49 8.93 -15.68
N ASP A 94 32.23 9.28 -14.62
CA ASP A 94 32.07 10.55 -13.91
C ASP A 94 30.62 10.76 -13.38
N LEU A 95 29.98 9.70 -12.88
CA LEU A 95 28.66 9.77 -12.27
C LEU A 95 28.74 9.94 -10.75
N ILE A 96 29.78 9.39 -10.12
CA ILE A 96 29.98 9.44 -8.68
C ILE A 96 31.44 9.77 -8.36
N TYR A 97 31.63 10.24 -7.13
CA TYR A 97 32.96 10.42 -6.52
C TYR A 97 32.93 9.98 -5.07
N ARG A 98 34.11 9.74 -4.49
CA ARG A 98 34.29 9.33 -3.09
C ARG A 98 34.82 10.48 -2.26
N ILE A 99 34.26 10.64 -1.07
CA ILE A 99 34.76 11.55 -0.04
C ILE A 99 35.19 10.69 1.15
N GLN A 100 36.44 10.85 1.60
CA GLN A 100 36.90 10.21 2.81
C GLN A 100 36.20 10.81 4.04
N SER A 101 35.80 9.98 4.98
CA SER A 101 35.21 10.45 6.23
C SER A 101 36.25 11.08 7.13
N ASP A 102 35.92 12.22 7.72
CA ASP A 102 36.76 12.89 8.71
C ASP A 102 36.83 12.13 10.03
N GLU A 103 35.79 11.33 10.35
CA GLU A 103 35.68 10.58 11.59
C GLU A 103 36.42 9.24 11.52
N ASP A 104 36.39 8.56 10.37
CA ASP A 104 37.09 7.29 10.13
C ASP A 104 37.70 7.29 8.74
N ARG A 105 39.02 7.37 8.65
CA ARG A 105 39.77 7.38 7.39
C ARG A 105 39.64 6.12 6.54
N ARG A 106 39.07 5.04 7.09
CA ARG A 106 38.79 3.82 6.34
C ARG A 106 37.43 3.86 5.63
N LEU A 107 36.60 4.83 5.99
CA LEU A 107 35.24 4.99 5.47
C LEU A 107 35.23 6.02 4.35
N TYR A 108 34.57 5.69 3.23
CA TYR A 108 34.34 6.57 2.11
C TYR A 108 32.84 6.73 1.89
N TYR A 109 32.40 7.99 1.75
CA TYR A 109 31.06 8.34 1.33
C TYR A 109 31.00 8.48 -0.19
N LEU A 110 29.94 7.94 -0.78
CA LEU A 110 29.64 8.04 -2.20
C LEU A 110 28.74 9.24 -2.44
N ARG A 111 29.06 10.06 -3.43
CA ARG A 111 28.29 11.23 -3.81
C ARG A 111 28.14 11.29 -5.32
N LEU A 112 27.00 11.82 -5.78
CA LEU A 112 26.78 12.09 -7.20
C LEU A 112 27.58 13.32 -7.63
N THR A 113 28.17 13.26 -8.81
CA THR A 113 28.64 14.43 -9.58
C THR A 113 27.44 15.18 -10.16
N ASP A 114 27.67 16.32 -10.84
CA ASP A 114 26.62 17.00 -11.59
C ASP A 114 26.05 16.08 -12.69
N ARG A 115 26.94 15.39 -13.41
CA ARG A 115 26.55 14.39 -14.41
C ARG A 115 25.77 13.23 -13.82
N GLY A 116 26.11 12.78 -12.61
CA GLY A 116 25.37 11.75 -11.88
C GLY A 116 23.97 12.23 -11.48
N ARG A 117 23.84 13.48 -11.06
CA ARG A 117 22.54 14.09 -10.77
C ARG A 117 21.65 14.20 -12.01
N ASP A 118 22.22 14.59 -13.13
CA ASP A 118 21.51 14.66 -14.41
C ASP A 118 21.05 13.26 -14.88
N ALA A 119 21.91 12.25 -14.70
CA ALA A 119 21.56 10.87 -15.04
C ALA A 119 20.43 10.35 -14.16
N LEU A 120 20.45 10.60 -12.85
CA LEU A 120 19.38 10.25 -11.93
C LEU A 120 18.07 10.96 -12.29
N ALA A 121 18.11 12.26 -12.53
CA ALA A 121 16.92 13.03 -12.93
C ALA A 121 16.27 12.50 -14.23
N LYS A 122 17.07 12.02 -15.19
CA LYS A 122 16.57 11.36 -16.41
C LYS A 122 15.91 10.03 -16.10
N LEU A 123 16.48 9.22 -15.19
CA LEU A 123 15.88 7.96 -14.74
C LEU A 123 14.53 8.19 -14.06
N ASP A 124 14.46 9.18 -13.16
CA ASP A 124 13.23 9.54 -12.44
C ASP A 124 12.15 10.01 -13.43
N ALA A 125 12.48 10.90 -14.37
CA ALA A 125 11.55 11.37 -15.38
C ALA A 125 10.97 10.22 -16.23
N ARG A 126 11.81 9.28 -16.66
CA ARG A 126 11.35 8.10 -17.43
C ARG A 126 10.51 7.14 -16.60
N SER A 127 10.86 6.96 -15.32
CA SER A 127 10.05 6.19 -14.39
C SER A 127 8.67 6.82 -14.19
N ASP A 128 8.62 8.14 -14.03
CA ASP A 128 7.36 8.89 -13.94
C ASP A 128 6.51 8.72 -15.20
N ASP A 129 7.11 8.81 -16.38
CA ASP A 129 6.40 8.63 -17.65
C ASP A 129 5.87 7.21 -17.80
N GLN A 130 6.64 6.20 -17.41
CA GLN A 130 6.19 4.81 -17.40
C GLN A 130 4.97 4.64 -16.48
N ILE A 131 5.01 5.21 -15.28
CA ILE A 131 3.89 5.16 -14.34
C ILE A 131 2.67 5.89 -14.92
N ARG A 132 2.85 7.08 -15.51
CA ARG A 132 1.76 7.82 -16.18
C ARG A 132 1.12 7.00 -17.30
N LEU A 133 1.90 6.33 -18.13
CA LEU A 133 1.38 5.45 -19.19
C LEU A 133 0.61 4.26 -18.60
N MET A 134 1.10 3.69 -17.50
CA MET A 134 0.51 2.53 -16.86
C MET A 134 -0.85 2.83 -16.22
N ILE A 135 -1.01 3.95 -15.53
CA ILE A 135 -2.22 4.24 -14.74
C ILE A 135 -3.00 5.48 -15.19
N GLY A 136 -2.44 6.30 -16.09
CA GLY A 136 -3.05 7.58 -16.47
C GLY A 136 -4.40 7.48 -17.18
N HIS A 137 -4.68 6.32 -17.80
CA HIS A 137 -5.97 6.04 -18.43
C HIS A 137 -7.07 5.61 -17.44
N LEU A 138 -6.71 5.38 -16.17
CA LEU A 138 -7.64 4.94 -15.15
C LEU A 138 -8.35 6.12 -14.47
N PRO A 139 -9.59 5.95 -13.99
CA PRO A 139 -10.24 6.96 -13.15
C PRO A 139 -9.40 7.26 -11.90
N GLU A 140 -9.44 8.51 -11.45
CA GLU A 140 -8.64 9.00 -10.31
C GLU A 140 -8.82 8.15 -9.04
N GLN A 141 -10.05 7.67 -8.77
CA GLN A 141 -10.30 6.80 -7.63
C GLN A 141 -9.57 5.45 -7.75
N ALA A 142 -9.46 4.89 -8.96
CA ALA A 142 -8.71 3.66 -9.19
C ALA A 142 -7.20 3.87 -9.00
N GLN A 143 -6.65 5.01 -9.45
CA GLN A 143 -5.26 5.37 -9.22
C GLN A 143 -4.95 5.49 -7.73
N ARG A 144 -5.81 6.17 -6.95
CA ARG A 144 -5.67 6.26 -5.48
C ARG A 144 -5.74 4.90 -4.80
N ASN A 145 -6.63 4.02 -5.25
CA ASN A 145 -6.74 2.67 -4.70
C ASN A 145 -5.49 1.83 -5.00
N ILE A 146 -4.91 1.93 -6.18
CA ILE A 146 -3.65 1.26 -6.54
C ILE A 146 -2.53 1.74 -5.60
N ALA A 147 -2.32 3.05 -5.48
CA ALA A 147 -1.29 3.61 -4.61
C ALA A 147 -1.48 3.18 -3.14
N LYS A 148 -2.72 3.21 -2.62
CA LYS A 148 -3.04 2.75 -1.27
C LYS A 148 -2.71 1.26 -1.06
N ASN A 149 -3.06 0.42 -2.03
CA ASN A 149 -2.81 -1.02 -1.93
C ASN A 149 -1.32 -1.36 -2.04
N MET A 150 -0.56 -0.64 -2.88
CA MET A 150 0.90 -0.78 -2.97
C MET A 150 1.58 -0.40 -1.65
N ALA A 151 1.20 0.73 -1.06
CA ALA A 151 1.71 1.13 0.26
C ALA A 151 1.35 0.11 1.35
N ALA A 152 0.15 -0.48 1.30
CA ALA A 152 -0.23 -1.53 2.25
C ALA A 152 0.60 -2.81 2.09
N ILE A 153 0.94 -3.20 0.86
CA ILE A 153 1.82 -4.34 0.58
C ILE A 153 3.25 -4.05 1.08
N GLU A 154 3.78 -2.86 0.79
CA GLU A 154 5.09 -2.41 1.25
C GLU A 154 5.19 -2.45 2.77
N ASN A 155 4.23 -1.84 3.48
CA ASN A 155 4.16 -1.85 4.94
C ASN A 155 4.07 -3.27 5.53
N ALA A 156 3.34 -4.18 4.87
CA ALA A 156 3.18 -5.56 5.34
C ALA A 156 4.44 -6.42 5.16
N LEU A 157 5.25 -6.12 4.15
CA LEU A 157 6.46 -6.88 3.78
C LEU A 157 7.76 -6.23 4.27
N SER A 158 7.71 -4.97 4.71
CA SER A 158 8.87 -4.26 5.20
C SER A 158 9.21 -4.67 6.63
N ASP A 159 10.50 -4.96 6.85
CA ASP A 159 11.06 -5.15 8.19
C ASP A 159 11.51 -3.81 8.82
N ASP A 160 11.43 -2.69 8.06
CA ASP A 160 11.84 -1.36 8.52
C ASP A 160 10.80 -0.77 9.48
N PRO A 161 11.16 -0.49 10.74
CA PRO A 161 10.25 0.14 11.69
C PRO A 161 9.75 1.52 11.27
N GLN A 162 10.49 2.24 10.41
CA GLN A 162 10.13 3.58 9.93
C GLN A 162 9.04 3.53 8.84
N ILE A 163 8.92 2.42 8.12
CA ILE A 163 7.87 2.19 7.11
C ILE A 163 6.54 1.77 7.75
N ARG A 164 6.58 1.27 9.00
CA ARG A 164 5.35 0.99 9.74
C ARG A 164 4.62 2.30 9.98
N GLN A 165 3.45 2.44 9.35
CA GLN A 165 2.60 3.63 9.53
C GLN A 165 2.45 3.93 11.02
N GLU A 166 2.83 5.15 11.43
CA GLU A 166 2.46 5.69 12.73
C GLU A 166 0.94 5.56 12.90
N VAL A 167 0.50 4.84 13.89
CA VAL A 167 -0.92 4.77 14.23
C VAL A 167 -1.33 6.16 14.72
N ARG A 168 -2.01 6.92 13.85
CA ARG A 168 -2.56 8.22 14.22
C ARG A 168 -3.97 8.02 14.76
N ILE A 169 -4.12 8.24 16.06
CA ILE A 169 -5.43 8.27 16.70
C ILE A 169 -6.06 9.64 16.40
N ARG A 170 -7.27 9.62 15.86
CA ARG A 170 -8.10 10.81 15.66
C ARG A 170 -9.42 10.66 16.41
N CYS A 171 -9.95 11.77 16.89
CA CYS A 171 -11.19 11.82 17.67
C CYS A 171 -12.40 12.24 16.83
N ASP A 172 -12.20 12.61 15.56
CA ASP A 172 -13.24 13.03 14.62
C ASP A 172 -13.61 11.88 13.67
N LEU A 173 -14.91 11.66 13.49
CA LEU A 173 -15.44 10.74 12.49
C LEU A 173 -15.46 11.40 11.12
N LYS A 174 -15.02 10.65 10.10
CA LYS A 174 -15.10 11.06 8.68
C LYS A 174 -16.12 10.21 7.93
N PRO A 175 -16.65 10.72 6.80
CA PRO A 175 -17.49 9.90 5.92
C PRO A 175 -16.80 8.57 5.57
N GLY A 176 -17.51 7.46 5.74
CA GLY A 176 -17.01 6.09 5.52
C GLY A 176 -16.52 5.38 6.77
N ASP A 177 -16.20 6.08 7.87
CA ASP A 177 -15.71 5.44 9.10
C ASP A 177 -16.76 4.54 9.74
N VAL A 178 -17.99 5.00 9.85
CA VAL A 178 -19.10 4.22 10.41
C VAL A 178 -19.32 2.94 9.61
N GLY A 179 -19.34 3.03 8.28
CA GLY A 179 -19.45 1.86 7.41
C GLY A 179 -18.29 0.87 7.62
N SER A 180 -17.07 1.37 7.75
CA SER A 180 -15.88 0.55 8.01
C SER A 180 -15.95 -0.14 9.38
N LEU A 181 -16.43 0.55 10.41
CA LEU A 181 -16.60 -0.01 11.75
C LEU A 181 -17.70 -1.07 11.78
N ILE A 182 -18.83 -0.86 11.11
CA ILE A 182 -19.90 -1.86 11.00
C ILE A 182 -19.36 -3.12 10.32
N HIS A 183 -18.67 -2.97 9.18
CA HIS A 183 -18.05 -4.10 8.48
C HIS A 183 -17.05 -4.85 9.37
N LEU A 184 -16.19 -4.13 10.08
CA LEU A 184 -15.19 -4.73 10.96
C LEU A 184 -15.84 -5.53 12.11
N HIS A 185 -16.87 -4.98 12.74
CA HIS A 185 -17.63 -5.67 13.77
C HIS A 185 -18.30 -6.93 13.22
N GLY A 186 -19.01 -6.83 12.09
CA GLY A 186 -19.65 -7.98 11.45
C GLY A 186 -18.65 -9.10 11.19
N TRP A 187 -17.49 -8.75 10.61
CA TRP A 187 -16.45 -9.72 10.30
C TRP A 187 -15.81 -10.38 11.54
N ILE A 188 -15.43 -9.58 12.56
CA ILE A 188 -14.80 -10.10 13.78
C ILE A 188 -15.76 -11.02 14.53
N TYR A 189 -16.99 -10.58 14.79
CA TYR A 189 -17.95 -11.34 15.57
C TYR A 189 -18.49 -12.56 14.83
N ALA A 190 -18.57 -12.54 13.51
CA ALA A 190 -18.85 -13.74 12.74
C ALA A 190 -17.75 -14.79 12.91
N LYS A 191 -16.47 -14.34 12.89
CA LYS A 191 -15.32 -15.24 12.99
C LYS A 191 -15.09 -15.78 14.41
N GLU A 192 -15.23 -14.93 15.42
CA GLU A 192 -14.90 -15.27 16.81
C GLU A 192 -16.09 -15.84 17.60
N CYS A 193 -17.30 -15.37 17.31
CA CYS A 193 -18.51 -15.69 18.05
C CYS A 193 -19.55 -16.45 17.22
N GLY A 194 -19.33 -16.64 15.93
CA GLY A 194 -20.30 -17.32 15.05
C GLY A 194 -21.57 -16.51 14.77
N TYR A 195 -21.54 -15.19 14.98
CA TYR A 195 -22.69 -14.33 14.71
C TYR A 195 -22.97 -14.21 13.22
N ASN A 196 -24.23 -14.08 12.86
CA ASN A 196 -24.69 -13.90 11.49
C ASN A 196 -24.93 -12.41 11.16
N HIS A 197 -25.38 -12.12 9.93
CA HIS A 197 -25.67 -10.77 9.44
C HIS A 197 -26.69 -9.98 10.28
N VAL A 198 -27.52 -10.65 11.11
CA VAL A 198 -28.46 -9.97 12.02
C VAL A 198 -27.71 -9.13 13.05
N PHE A 199 -26.50 -9.54 13.43
CA PHE A 199 -25.66 -8.77 14.35
C PHE A 199 -25.26 -7.40 13.77
N GLU A 200 -25.05 -7.31 12.47
CA GLU A 200 -24.72 -6.03 11.83
C GLU A 200 -25.85 -5.00 12.01
N SER A 201 -27.11 -5.44 12.09
CA SER A 201 -28.22 -4.52 12.33
C SER A 201 -28.17 -3.89 13.73
N TYR A 202 -27.70 -4.62 14.74
CA TYR A 202 -27.47 -4.06 16.08
C TYR A 202 -26.36 -3.03 16.07
N VAL A 203 -25.25 -3.34 15.38
CA VAL A 203 -24.12 -2.41 15.25
C VAL A 203 -24.57 -1.15 14.54
N CYS A 204 -25.34 -1.26 13.45
CA CYS A 204 -25.91 -0.13 12.72
C CYS A 204 -26.76 0.75 13.65
N GLN A 205 -27.66 0.14 14.45
CA GLN A 205 -28.52 0.89 15.37
C GLN A 205 -27.70 1.63 16.43
N THR A 206 -26.69 0.98 16.99
CA THR A 206 -25.77 1.60 17.95
C THR A 206 -25.10 2.84 17.38
N PHE A 207 -24.64 2.79 16.11
CA PHE A 207 -24.05 3.95 15.45
C PHE A 207 -25.07 5.05 15.15
N VAL A 208 -26.30 4.68 14.79
CA VAL A 208 -27.37 5.67 14.59
C VAL A 208 -27.64 6.43 15.90
N ASP A 209 -27.75 5.71 17.02
CA ASP A 209 -28.00 6.30 18.33
C ASP A 209 -26.82 7.18 18.77
N PHE A 210 -25.58 6.70 18.58
CA PHE A 210 -24.37 7.47 18.87
C PHE A 210 -24.28 8.76 18.08
N LEU A 211 -24.54 8.72 16.77
CA LEU A 211 -24.49 9.91 15.92
C LEU A 211 -25.59 10.91 16.26
N ASN A 212 -26.78 10.45 16.65
CA ASN A 212 -27.88 11.32 17.08
C ASN A 212 -27.57 12.06 18.39
N ILE A 213 -26.75 11.45 19.27
CA ILE A 213 -26.36 12.05 20.55
C ILE A 213 -25.17 13.00 20.37
N THR A 214 -24.17 12.60 19.57
CA THR A 214 -22.87 13.28 19.51
C THR A 214 -22.76 14.34 18.43
N VAL A 215 -23.56 14.24 17.36
CA VAL A 215 -23.55 15.19 16.26
C VAL A 215 -24.93 15.83 16.16
N PRO A 216 -25.15 17.07 16.63
CA PRO A 216 -26.36 17.81 16.32
C PRO A 216 -26.43 17.99 14.80
N ILE A 217 -27.31 17.25 14.14
CA ILE A 217 -27.47 17.28 12.69
C ILE A 217 -27.93 18.69 12.30
N ARG A 218 -26.99 19.55 11.89
CA ARG A 218 -27.30 20.70 11.04
C ARG A 218 -27.63 20.16 9.65
N ILE A 219 -28.87 19.75 9.43
CA ILE A 219 -29.41 19.59 8.08
C ILE A 219 -29.64 21.00 7.57
N ASP A 220 -28.72 21.49 6.75
CA ASP A 220 -28.94 22.73 6.00
C ASP A 220 -30.14 22.50 5.09
N SER A 221 -31.09 23.43 5.16
CA SER A 221 -32.46 23.37 4.68
C SER A 221 -32.58 23.19 3.17
N GLY A 222 -32.55 21.95 2.67
CA GLY A 222 -32.77 21.64 1.26
C GLY A 222 -33.71 20.44 1.01
N LEU A 223 -33.98 19.62 2.02
CA LEU A 223 -34.89 18.48 1.91
C LEU A 223 -36.13 18.69 2.80
N ARG A 224 -37.26 18.91 2.16
CA ARG A 224 -38.59 19.03 2.80
C ARG A 224 -38.84 17.78 3.68
N LYS A 225 -39.16 18.04 4.95
CA LYS A 225 -39.70 17.05 5.89
C LYS A 225 -40.98 16.46 5.32
N GLN A 226 -40.99 15.21 4.91
CA GLN A 226 -42.19 14.38 4.93
C GLN A 226 -42.17 13.55 6.21
N GLY A 227 -43.25 13.71 6.99
CA GLY A 227 -43.34 13.34 8.37
C GLY A 227 -43.07 11.87 8.69
N MET A 228 -42.15 11.65 9.61
CA MET A 228 -42.13 10.46 10.44
C MET A 228 -42.70 10.79 11.79
N LYS A 229 -43.92 10.27 12.04
CA LYS A 229 -44.52 10.29 13.36
C LYS A 229 -43.74 9.37 14.29
N SER A 230 -43.19 9.99 15.33
CA SER A 230 -42.58 9.31 16.46
C SER A 230 -43.60 8.39 17.16
N SER A 231 -43.34 7.12 17.20
CA SER A 231 -43.90 6.20 18.22
C SER A 231 -42.71 5.59 19.00
N ALA A 232 -42.27 6.37 19.99
CA ALA A 232 -41.41 5.85 21.03
C ALA A 232 -42.28 5.03 21.99
N ARG A 233 -42.20 3.72 21.92
CA ARG A 233 -42.56 2.82 23.01
C ARG A 233 -41.36 1.94 23.32
N LEU A 234 -40.63 2.34 24.33
CA LEU A 234 -39.66 1.49 25.02
C LEU A 234 -40.40 0.32 25.65
N GLN A 235 -40.27 -0.87 25.06
CA GLN A 235 -40.49 -2.11 25.79
C GLN A 235 -39.13 -2.77 26.01
N SER A 236 -38.73 -2.78 27.27
CA SER A 236 -37.65 -3.62 27.80
C SER A 236 -38.04 -5.07 27.65
N SER A 237 -37.47 -5.80 26.75
CA SER A 237 -37.54 -7.27 26.74
C SER A 237 -36.13 -7.81 26.86
N ALA A 238 -35.95 -8.54 27.96
CA ALA A 238 -34.77 -9.30 28.29
C ALA A 238 -34.40 -10.26 27.15
N ILE A 239 -33.13 -10.34 26.85
CA ILE A 239 -32.54 -11.26 25.87
C ILE A 239 -32.65 -12.68 26.45
N PRO A 240 -33.29 -13.64 25.78
CA PRO A 240 -33.18 -15.03 26.18
C PRO A 240 -31.83 -15.58 25.71
N ILE A 241 -30.99 -15.95 26.64
CA ILE A 241 -29.82 -16.79 26.40
C ILE A 241 -30.34 -18.17 26.02
N GLY A 242 -30.52 -18.42 24.74
CA GLY A 242 -30.93 -19.71 24.19
C GLY A 242 -29.76 -20.66 24.14
N GLY A 243 -29.96 -21.82 24.81
CA GLY A 243 -29.00 -22.88 24.97
C GLY A 243 -28.55 -23.55 23.68
N ARG A 244 -27.44 -24.20 23.84
CA ARG A 244 -26.81 -25.15 22.91
C ARG A 244 -27.77 -26.27 22.52
N ASN A 245 -27.77 -26.58 21.26
CA ASN A 245 -27.82 -27.94 20.72
C ASN A 245 -27.03 -27.95 19.41
#